data_1c6a7c517d81e04295e9ba03b21689de
#
_entry.id   1c6a7c517d81e04295e9ba03b21689de
#
_cell.length_a   1.000
_cell.length_b   1.000
_cell.length_c   1.000
_cell.angle_alpha   90.00
_cell.angle_beta   90.00
_cell.angle_gamma   90.00
#
_symmetry.space_group_name_H-M   'P 1'
#
loop_
_entity.id
_entity.type
_entity.pdbx_description
1 polymer ?
#
loop_
_entity_poly.entity_id
_entity_poly.type
_entity_poly.pdbx_seq_one_letter_code
_entity_poly.pdbx_strand_id
1 'polypeptide(L)'
;MSLKPDLEKILKDLLEDLKEDVVGCAFVRLNGSMIAAKLPSGEDEQMVATLSATINDAARKLCGSLKRGELLRTLIEGSDGKIVFIPIGRDIVLAAVTSEKPNLGLILIEMEKAAEYVKALLKKPRRSEFLSPV
;
A
#
# COMPACT_ATOMS: atom_id res chain seq x y z
N MET A 1 -3.55 1.88 -20.37
CA MET A 1 -2.17 2.07 -19.92
C MET A 1 -2.03 1.61 -18.47
N SER A 2 -0.96 0.89 -18.19
CA SER A 2 -0.76 0.31 -16.86
C SER A 2 -0.14 1.31 -15.89
N LEU A 3 -0.59 1.28 -14.64
CA LEU A 3 0.02 2.05 -13.56
C LEU A 3 1.25 1.35 -12.97
N LYS A 4 1.47 0.09 -13.35
CA LYS A 4 2.51 -0.73 -12.73
C LYS A 4 3.90 -0.08 -12.72
N PRO A 5 4.40 0.52 -13.83
CA PRO A 5 5.71 1.17 -13.80
C PRO A 5 5.77 2.33 -12.79
N ASP A 6 4.70 3.10 -12.67
CA ASP A 6 4.64 4.22 -11.71
C ASP A 6 4.67 3.69 -10.28
N LEU A 7 3.92 2.61 -10.02
CA LEU A 7 3.86 2.01 -8.69
C LEU A 7 5.19 1.37 -8.31
N GLU A 8 5.85 0.71 -9.27
CA GLU A 8 7.17 0.13 -9.02
C GLU A 8 8.21 1.20 -8.65
N LYS A 9 8.15 2.35 -9.32
CA LYS A 9 9.04 3.47 -9.02
C LYS A 9 8.78 4.02 -7.62
N ILE A 10 7.52 4.15 -7.23
CA ILE A 10 7.16 4.62 -5.89
C ILE A 10 7.72 3.68 -4.83
N LEU A 11 7.58 2.36 -5.03
CA LEU A 11 8.11 1.38 -4.09
C LEU A 11 9.64 1.48 -3.98
N LYS A 12 10.30 1.63 -5.10
CA LYS A 12 11.76 1.77 -5.11
C LYS A 12 12.19 3.02 -4.35
N ASP A 13 11.51 4.15 -4.58
CA ASP A 13 11.82 5.39 -3.90
C ASP A 13 11.55 5.29 -2.38
N LEU A 14 10.46 4.65 -1.98
CA LEU A 14 10.18 4.42 -0.55
C LEU A 14 11.29 3.62 0.12
N LEU A 15 11.73 2.55 -0.53
CA LEU A 15 12.81 1.72 0.03
C LEU A 15 14.12 2.48 0.12
N GLU A 16 14.45 3.29 -0.87
CA GLU A 16 15.68 4.08 -0.86
C GLU A 16 15.63 5.17 0.21
N ASP A 17 14.49 5.86 0.33
CA ASP A 17 14.32 6.96 1.28
C ASP A 17 14.22 6.49 2.72
N LEU A 18 13.68 5.28 2.94
CA LEU A 18 13.43 4.72 4.26
C LEU A 18 14.22 3.43 4.51
N LYS A 19 15.36 3.27 3.87
CA LYS A 19 16.10 2.00 3.87
C LYS A 19 16.48 1.46 5.24
N GLU A 20 16.59 2.31 6.25
CA GLU A 20 16.89 1.87 7.62
C GLU A 20 15.63 1.44 8.37
N ASP A 21 14.47 1.86 7.90
CA ASP A 21 13.20 1.65 8.58
C ASP A 21 12.28 0.68 7.87
N VAL A 22 12.34 0.60 6.55
CA VAL A 22 11.49 -0.26 5.73
C VAL A 22 12.33 -1.28 4.98
N VAL A 23 11.99 -2.56 5.14
CA VAL A 23 12.73 -3.66 4.49
C VAL A 23 11.97 -4.23 3.29
N GLY A 24 10.71 -3.88 3.13
CA GLY A 24 9.92 -4.31 1.99
C GLY A 24 8.64 -3.50 1.88
N CYS A 25 8.09 -3.41 0.69
CA CYS A 25 6.81 -2.75 0.47
C CYS A 25 6.13 -3.32 -0.76
N ALA A 26 4.82 -3.06 -0.87
CA ALA A 26 4.03 -3.61 -1.95
C ALA A 26 2.75 -2.81 -2.15
N PHE A 27 2.25 -2.81 -3.37
CA PHE A 27 0.88 -2.39 -3.67
C PHE A 27 0.07 -3.64 -3.96
N VAL A 28 -1.01 -3.81 -3.23
CA VAL A 28 -1.88 -4.98 -3.31
C VAL A 28 -3.27 -4.54 -3.73
N ARG A 29 -3.88 -5.29 -4.63
CA ARG A 29 -5.27 -5.05 -5.01
C ARG A 29 -6.18 -5.75 -4.00
N LEU A 30 -7.29 -5.14 -3.66
CA LEU A 30 -8.17 -5.68 -2.62
C LEU A 30 -8.89 -6.97 -3.02
N ASN A 31 -8.76 -7.38 -4.29
CA ASN A 31 -9.22 -8.72 -4.72
C ASN A 31 -8.21 -9.83 -4.40
N GLY A 32 -7.09 -9.48 -3.76
CA GLY A 32 -6.08 -10.45 -3.37
C GLY A 32 -4.93 -10.62 -4.36
N SER A 33 -4.87 -9.82 -5.43
CA SER A 33 -3.77 -9.92 -6.38
C SER A 33 -2.68 -8.90 -6.08
N MET A 34 -1.43 -9.28 -6.37
CA MET A 34 -0.29 -8.39 -6.20
C MET A 34 -0.16 -7.49 -7.43
N ILE A 35 -0.06 -6.17 -7.23
CA ILE A 35 0.17 -5.24 -8.35
C ILE A 35 1.67 -5.06 -8.55
N ALA A 36 2.39 -4.72 -7.49
CA ALA A 36 3.83 -4.50 -7.54
C ALA A 36 4.39 -4.74 -6.15
N ALA A 37 5.59 -5.32 -6.08
CA ALA A 37 6.19 -5.67 -4.80
C ALA A 37 7.71 -5.51 -4.85
N LYS A 38 8.25 -5.05 -3.72
CA LYS A 38 9.68 -5.05 -3.42
C LYS A 38 9.82 -5.65 -2.03
N LEU A 39 9.66 -6.96 -1.94
CA LEU A 39 9.73 -7.72 -0.68
C LEU A 39 11.11 -8.35 -0.54
N PRO A 40 11.49 -8.71 0.70
CA PRO A 40 12.72 -9.48 0.91
C PRO A 40 12.73 -10.75 0.08
N SER A 41 13.93 -11.21 -0.28
CA SER A 41 14.10 -12.39 -1.11
C SER A 41 13.46 -13.62 -0.47
N GLY A 42 12.77 -14.42 -1.30
CA GLY A 42 12.16 -15.66 -0.84
C GLY A 42 10.75 -15.53 -0.29
N GLU A 43 10.21 -14.32 -0.21
CA GLU A 43 8.84 -14.15 0.27
C GLU A 43 7.81 -14.57 -0.78
N ASP A 44 6.74 -15.20 -0.31
CA ASP A 44 5.62 -15.60 -1.17
C ASP A 44 4.71 -14.41 -1.43
N GLU A 45 4.89 -13.75 -2.56
CA GLU A 45 4.13 -12.55 -2.92
C GLU A 45 2.63 -12.79 -3.00
N GLN A 46 2.21 -13.96 -3.49
CA GLN A 46 0.78 -14.27 -3.59
C GLN A 46 0.14 -14.42 -2.21
N MET A 47 0.83 -15.06 -1.29
CA MET A 47 0.35 -15.20 0.09
C MET A 47 0.24 -13.82 0.75
N VAL A 48 1.26 -12.97 0.56
CA VAL A 48 1.25 -11.61 1.10
C VAL A 48 0.07 -10.82 0.55
N ALA A 49 -0.19 -10.92 -0.75
CA ALA A 49 -1.31 -10.21 -1.37
C ALA A 49 -2.65 -10.68 -0.81
N THR A 50 -2.84 -12.00 -0.72
CA THR A 50 -4.09 -12.58 -0.23
C THR A 50 -4.37 -12.18 1.22
N LEU A 51 -3.37 -12.31 2.08
CA LEU A 51 -3.53 -11.97 3.50
C LEU A 51 -3.71 -10.47 3.72
N SER A 52 -2.99 -9.65 2.96
CA SER A 52 -3.12 -8.20 3.06
C SER A 52 -4.53 -7.73 2.68
N ALA A 53 -5.08 -8.30 1.60
CA ALA A 53 -6.45 -7.98 1.18
C ALA A 53 -7.45 -8.41 2.25
N THR A 54 -7.27 -9.60 2.84
CA THR A 54 -8.14 -10.13 3.88
C THR A 54 -8.13 -9.24 5.13
N ILE A 55 -6.96 -8.84 5.58
CA ILE A 55 -6.81 -7.96 6.74
C ILE A 55 -7.46 -6.61 6.49
N ASN A 56 -7.23 -6.03 5.33
CA ASN A 56 -7.80 -4.73 4.99
C ASN A 56 -9.32 -4.79 4.92
N ASP A 57 -9.87 -5.86 4.33
CA ASP A 57 -11.33 -6.04 4.26
C ASP A 57 -11.93 -6.16 5.65
N ALA A 58 -11.34 -6.99 6.51
CA ALA A 58 -11.81 -7.18 7.87
C ALA A 58 -11.74 -5.88 8.68
N ALA A 59 -10.63 -5.14 8.57
CA ALA A 59 -10.45 -3.88 9.27
C ALA A 59 -11.48 -2.84 8.82
N ARG A 60 -11.74 -2.77 7.51
CA ARG A 60 -12.72 -1.85 6.95
C ARG A 60 -14.13 -2.14 7.47
N LYS A 61 -14.51 -3.42 7.47
CA LYS A 61 -15.81 -3.87 7.99
C LYS A 61 -15.96 -3.58 9.48
N LEU A 62 -14.89 -3.78 10.23
CA LEU A 62 -14.90 -3.51 11.66
C LEU A 62 -15.10 -2.02 11.93
N CYS A 63 -14.39 -1.16 11.22
CA CYS A 63 -14.58 0.29 11.34
C CYS A 63 -16.02 0.70 11.02
N GLY A 64 -16.60 0.14 9.98
CA GLY A 64 -17.99 0.40 9.61
C GLY A 64 -18.97 -0.09 10.66
N SER A 65 -18.81 -1.32 11.13
CA SER A 65 -19.70 -1.92 12.12
C SER A 65 -19.69 -1.19 13.46
N LEU A 66 -18.54 -0.68 13.84
CA LEU A 66 -18.39 0.05 15.11
C LEU A 66 -18.55 1.56 14.94
N LYS A 67 -18.93 2.00 13.74
CA LYS A 67 -19.18 3.42 13.44
C LYS A 67 -17.97 4.30 13.72
N ARG A 68 -16.79 3.80 13.34
CA ARG A 68 -15.54 4.54 13.48
C ARG A 68 -15.16 5.28 12.21
N GLY A 69 -15.95 5.15 11.14
CA GLY A 69 -15.71 5.86 9.88
C GLY A 69 -14.84 5.05 8.93
N GLU A 70 -14.17 5.72 8.04
CA GLU A 70 -13.30 5.10 7.04
C GLU A 70 -12.02 4.57 7.68
N LEU A 71 -11.54 3.45 7.17
CA LEU A 71 -10.26 2.91 7.58
C LEU A 71 -9.13 3.80 7.06
N LEU A 72 -8.33 4.36 7.93
CA LEU A 72 -7.22 5.22 7.56
C LEU A 72 -5.90 4.45 7.43
N ARG A 73 -5.66 3.52 8.33
CA ARG A 73 -4.46 2.68 8.31
C ARG A 73 -4.65 1.49 9.22
N THR A 74 -3.84 0.46 9.00
CA THR A 74 -3.79 -0.70 9.89
C THR A 74 -2.34 -0.92 10.28
N LEU A 75 -2.10 -1.12 11.56
CA LEU A 75 -0.76 -1.39 12.09
C LEU A 75 -0.75 -2.77 12.76
N ILE A 76 0.20 -3.60 12.33
CA ILE A 76 0.44 -4.88 12.97
C ILE A 76 1.80 -4.80 13.64
N GLU A 77 1.85 -5.02 14.94
CA GLU A 77 3.11 -5.01 15.68
C GLU A 77 3.52 -6.45 15.99
N GLY A 78 4.56 -6.91 15.31
CA GLY A 78 5.22 -8.17 15.66
C GLY A 78 6.37 -7.90 16.62
N SER A 79 6.88 -8.95 17.23
CA SER A 79 8.02 -8.81 18.17
C SER A 79 9.30 -8.37 17.46
N ASP A 80 9.42 -8.64 16.16
CA ASP A 80 10.63 -8.38 15.40
C ASP A 80 10.45 -7.34 14.29
N GLY A 81 9.37 -6.57 14.34
CA GLY A 81 9.08 -5.52 13.36
C GLY A 81 7.60 -5.30 13.22
N LYS A 82 7.23 -4.39 12.32
CA LYS A 82 5.84 -4.00 12.12
C LYS A 82 5.45 -4.11 10.64
N ILE A 83 4.16 -4.18 10.41
CA ILE A 83 3.59 -4.12 9.06
C ILE A 83 2.54 -3.03 9.08
N VAL A 84 2.63 -2.11 8.12
CA VAL A 84 1.74 -0.97 8.04
C VAL A 84 0.98 -1.04 6.72
N PHE A 85 -0.34 -0.84 6.77
CA PHE A 85 -1.18 -0.80 5.59
C PHE A 85 -1.89 0.54 5.51
N ILE A 86 -1.87 1.16 4.34
CA ILE A 86 -2.63 2.38 4.07
C ILE A 86 -3.50 2.14 2.85
N PRO A 87 -4.84 2.17 3.01
CA PRO A 87 -5.74 1.99 1.87
C PRO A 87 -5.66 3.19 0.93
N ILE A 88 -5.75 2.93 -0.36
CA ILE A 88 -5.76 3.94 -1.41
C ILE A 88 -7.04 3.74 -2.19
N GLY A 89 -8.03 4.60 -1.93
CA GLY A 89 -9.34 4.43 -2.51
C GLY A 89 -9.97 3.12 -2.03
N ARG A 90 -10.69 2.45 -2.93
CA ARG A 90 -11.41 1.21 -2.59
C ARG A 90 -10.78 -0.05 -3.16
N ASP A 91 -9.72 0.10 -3.95
CA ASP A 91 -9.19 -1.03 -4.72
C ASP A 91 -7.78 -1.43 -4.36
N ILE A 92 -7.00 -0.52 -3.76
CA ILE A 92 -5.56 -0.73 -3.57
C ILE A 92 -5.19 -0.48 -2.11
N VAL A 93 -4.20 -1.20 -1.62
CA VAL A 93 -3.59 -0.92 -0.33
C VAL A 93 -2.08 -0.90 -0.49
N LEU A 94 -1.44 0.08 0.14
CA LEU A 94 0.02 0.14 0.24
C LEU A 94 0.44 -0.53 1.53
N ALA A 95 1.33 -1.50 1.43
CA ALA A 95 1.87 -2.23 2.57
C ALA A 95 3.36 -1.96 2.72
N ALA A 96 3.82 -1.83 3.95
CA ALA A 96 5.24 -1.73 4.25
C ALA A 96 5.60 -2.64 5.39
N VAL A 97 6.73 -3.33 5.25
CA VAL A 97 7.29 -4.20 6.27
C VAL A 97 8.50 -3.48 6.85
N THR A 98 8.55 -3.34 8.15
CA THR A 98 9.58 -2.52 8.80
C THR A 98 10.73 -3.35 9.35
N SER A 99 11.82 -2.65 9.64
CA SER A 99 12.90 -3.21 10.46
C SER A 99 12.39 -3.40 11.89
N GLU A 100 13.24 -3.96 12.75
CA GLU A 100 12.88 -4.29 14.14
C GLU A 100 12.52 -3.07 14.97
N LYS A 101 13.27 -1.96 14.80
CA LYS A 101 13.03 -0.71 15.54
C LYS A 101 12.89 0.46 14.58
N PRO A 102 11.74 0.57 13.92
CA PRO A 102 11.57 1.59 12.88
C PRO A 102 11.20 2.95 13.46
N ASN A 103 11.48 3.99 12.69
CA ASN A 103 10.90 5.30 12.93
C ASN A 103 9.50 5.31 12.33
N LEU A 104 8.52 4.89 13.10
CA LEU A 104 7.15 4.73 12.62
C LEU A 104 6.53 6.03 12.12
N GLY A 105 6.80 7.14 12.84
CA GLY A 105 6.28 8.44 12.41
C GLY A 105 6.73 8.83 11.01
N LEU A 106 8.02 8.62 10.73
CA LEU A 106 8.56 8.91 9.42
C LEU A 106 7.97 8.00 8.34
N ILE A 107 7.83 6.71 8.64
CA ILE A 107 7.22 5.74 7.72
C ILE A 107 5.81 6.18 7.36
N LEU A 108 5.00 6.54 8.36
CA LEU A 108 3.61 6.95 8.12
C LEU A 108 3.53 8.20 7.26
N ILE A 109 4.39 9.18 7.51
CA ILE A 109 4.43 10.41 6.70
C ILE A 109 4.73 10.08 5.24
N GLU A 110 5.76 9.29 5.00
CA GLU A 110 6.19 8.98 3.64
C GLU A 110 5.18 8.07 2.92
N MET A 111 4.59 7.12 3.62
CA MET A 111 3.55 6.25 3.04
C MET A 111 2.30 7.06 2.69
N GLU A 112 1.91 8.00 3.54
CA GLU A 112 0.75 8.85 3.27
C GLU A 112 0.98 9.76 2.05
N LYS A 113 2.18 10.30 1.90
CA LYS A 113 2.54 11.06 0.70
C LYS A 113 2.44 10.19 -0.55
N ALA A 114 2.97 8.97 -0.48
CA ALA A 114 2.89 8.03 -1.59
C ALA A 114 1.44 7.69 -1.93
N ALA A 115 0.62 7.45 -0.91
CA ALA A 115 -0.81 7.15 -1.10
C ALA A 115 -1.54 8.31 -1.78
N GLU A 116 -1.28 9.54 -1.37
CA GLU A 116 -1.89 10.72 -1.98
C GLU A 116 -1.45 10.89 -3.43
N TYR A 117 -0.17 10.61 -3.71
CA TYR A 117 0.33 10.67 -5.08
C TYR A 117 -0.37 9.63 -5.98
N VAL A 118 -0.55 8.40 -5.47
CA VAL A 118 -1.24 7.35 -6.21
C VAL A 118 -2.72 7.72 -6.43
N LYS A 119 -3.38 8.29 -5.42
CA LYS A 119 -4.75 8.78 -5.58
C LYS A 119 -4.86 9.78 -6.70
N ALA A 120 -3.91 10.69 -6.80
CA ALA A 120 -3.87 11.69 -7.87
C ALA A 120 -3.70 11.03 -9.23
N LEU A 121 -2.84 10.02 -9.32
CA LEU A 121 -2.65 9.25 -10.56
C LEU A 121 -3.94 8.56 -10.99
N LEU A 122 -4.67 7.99 -10.03
CA LEU A 122 -5.91 7.27 -10.32
C LEU A 122 -7.03 8.20 -10.78
N LYS A 123 -7.00 9.45 -10.35
CA LYS A 123 -8.01 10.44 -10.73
C LYS A 123 -7.74 11.07 -12.08
N LYS A 124 -6.51 10.99 -12.60
CA LYS A 124 -6.20 11.56 -13.90
C LYS A 124 -6.94 10.80 -14.98
N PRO A 125 -7.59 11.49 -15.93
CA PRO A 125 -8.17 10.82 -17.08
C PRO A 125 -7.05 10.15 -17.86
N ARG A 126 -7.30 8.94 -18.30
CA ARG A 126 -6.36 8.26 -19.17
C ARG A 126 -6.32 9.01 -20.50
N ARG A 127 -5.20 8.92 -21.19
CA ARG A 127 -5.06 9.58 -22.49
C ARG A 127 -6.18 9.21 -23.45
N SER A 128 -6.57 7.95 -23.50
CA SER A 128 -7.67 7.49 -24.33
C SER A 128 -9.00 8.14 -23.98
N GLU A 129 -9.27 8.35 -22.71
CA GLU A 129 -10.47 9.02 -22.25
C GLU A 129 -10.43 10.50 -22.62
N PHE A 130 -9.28 11.11 -22.45
CA PHE A 130 -9.08 12.52 -22.76
C PHE A 130 -9.21 12.82 -24.24
N LEU A 131 -8.74 11.91 -25.09
CA LEU A 131 -8.78 12.07 -26.55
C LEU A 131 -10.05 11.51 -27.17
N SER A 132 -10.92 10.90 -26.38
CA SER A 132 -12.14 10.31 -26.89
C SER A 132 -13.04 11.40 -27.45
N PRO A 133 -13.52 11.25 -28.68
CA PRO A 133 -14.49 12.20 -29.22
C PRO A 133 -15.76 12.11 -28.38
N VAL A 134 -16.33 13.22 -28.21
CA VAL A 134 -17.57 13.32 -27.44
C VAL A 134 -18.73 12.69 -28.17
#